data_af0f218ff3d05b0f4865c1413d523f04
#
_entry.id   af0f218ff3d05b0f4865c1413d523f04
#
_cell.length_a   1.000
_cell.length_b   1.000
_cell.length_c   1.000
_cell.angle_alpha   90.00
_cell.angle_beta   90.00
_cell.angle_gamma   90.00
#
_symmetry.space_group_name_H-M   'P 1'
#
loop_
_entity.id
_entity.type
_entity.pdbx_description
1 polymer ?
#
loop_
_entity_poly.entity_id
_entity_poly.type
_entity_poly.pdbx_seq_one_letter_code
_entity_poly.pdbx_strand_id
1 'polypeptide(L)'
;MPLQIVRNDITKMNVDAIVNAANTTLLGGGGVDGCIHRAAGPKLLKECITLHGCMTGSAKVTRGYDLLCKYVIHAVGPRWKDGMHGERERLISCYKTSLALAKERGCASVAFPLISSGIYGYPKDQALRVAVDTISEFLLENDMTVYIVVFDKNAYQIGNKLFADIAAYIDDKYVDAHTDDAAERLRRLSMPELSESVFYMPKMATMPATLDEALGQMDESFSEMLLRKIDERGMTDAQCYKKANIDRKLFSKIRADRLYKPSKPTVIAFCIALELPS
;
A
#
# COMPACT_ATOMS: atom_id res chain seq x y z
N MET A 1 6.47 3.53 -6.24
CA MET A 1 5.29 3.44 -5.36
C MET A 1 5.78 3.58 -3.93
N PRO A 2 5.19 4.47 -3.12
CA PRO A 2 5.66 4.71 -1.75
C PRO A 2 5.37 3.54 -0.80
N LEU A 3 4.33 2.73 -1.05
CA LEU A 3 4.02 1.50 -0.31
C LEU A 3 4.07 0.29 -1.25
N GLN A 4 4.79 -0.76 -0.84
CA GLN A 4 4.92 -2.01 -1.58
C GLN A 4 4.79 -3.22 -0.65
N ILE A 5 4.07 -4.26 -1.09
CA ILE A 5 4.07 -5.56 -0.42
C ILE A 5 5.00 -6.49 -1.21
N VAL A 6 6.00 -7.02 -0.55
CA VAL A 6 7.01 -7.88 -1.18
C VAL A 6 7.16 -9.20 -0.44
N ARG A 7 7.35 -10.29 -1.18
CA ARG A 7 7.74 -11.57 -0.60
C ARG A 7 9.25 -11.69 -0.57
N ASN A 8 9.85 -11.53 0.60
CA ASN A 8 11.29 -11.55 0.77
C ASN A 8 11.68 -11.95 2.20
N ASP A 9 12.98 -12.13 2.44
CA ASP A 9 13.60 -12.18 3.75
C ASP A 9 13.97 -10.75 4.18
N ILE A 10 13.35 -10.27 5.25
CA ILE A 10 13.56 -8.91 5.74
C ILE A 10 15.02 -8.62 6.11
N THR A 11 15.79 -9.65 6.52
CA THR A 11 17.21 -9.50 6.87
C THR A 11 18.10 -9.21 5.65
N LYS A 12 17.59 -9.43 4.44
CA LYS A 12 18.28 -9.19 3.17
C LYS A 12 17.80 -7.92 2.45
N MET A 13 16.91 -7.16 3.07
CA MET A 13 16.41 -5.92 2.50
C MET A 13 17.46 -4.81 2.58
N ASN A 14 17.79 -4.24 1.44
CA ASN A 14 18.65 -3.06 1.35
C ASN A 14 17.82 -1.79 1.48
N VAL A 15 17.58 -1.37 2.72
CA VAL A 15 16.77 -0.21 3.12
C VAL A 15 17.46 0.52 4.28
N ASP A 16 17.03 1.75 4.58
CA ASP A 16 17.64 2.49 5.70
C ASP A 16 17.31 1.88 7.06
N ALA A 17 16.09 1.39 7.24
CA ALA A 17 15.69 0.70 8.46
C ALA A 17 14.84 -0.53 8.18
N ILE A 18 15.00 -1.57 9.00
CA ILE A 18 14.04 -2.67 9.09
C ILE A 18 13.33 -2.64 10.43
N VAL A 19 12.09 -3.10 10.45
CA VAL A 19 11.33 -3.23 11.70
C VAL A 19 11.38 -4.68 12.17
N ASN A 20 11.68 -4.86 13.44
CA ASN A 20 11.67 -6.15 14.13
C ASN A 20 10.35 -6.30 14.90
N ALA A 21 9.64 -7.40 14.68
CA ALA A 21 8.49 -7.78 15.52
C ALA A 21 9.01 -8.41 16.83
N ALA A 22 9.41 -7.54 17.75
CA ALA A 22 10.08 -7.90 18.99
C ALA A 22 9.08 -8.27 20.10
N ASN A 23 9.60 -8.90 21.15
CA ASN A 23 8.91 -9.05 22.42
C ASN A 23 9.23 -7.90 23.39
N THR A 24 8.55 -7.85 24.51
CA THR A 24 8.69 -6.76 25.51
C THR A 24 10.08 -6.67 26.14
N THR A 25 10.88 -7.75 26.15
CA THR A 25 12.23 -7.73 26.71
C THR A 25 13.26 -7.20 25.71
N LEU A 26 13.01 -7.26 24.42
CA LEU A 26 13.92 -6.96 23.30
C LEU A 26 15.16 -7.87 23.23
N LEU A 27 15.16 -8.98 23.94
CA LEU A 27 16.34 -9.87 24.05
C LEU A 27 16.38 -11.00 23.02
N GLY A 28 15.61 -10.83 21.93
CA GLY A 28 15.47 -11.85 20.90
C GLY A 28 14.40 -12.89 21.24
N GLY A 29 14.09 -13.74 20.29
CA GLY A 29 13.06 -14.77 20.42
C GLY A 29 12.99 -15.67 19.19
N GLY A 30 11.78 -16.14 18.89
CA GLY A 30 11.50 -16.95 17.69
C GLY A 30 11.07 -16.13 16.48
N GLY A 31 10.86 -16.81 15.36
CA GLY A 31 10.36 -16.19 14.13
C GLY A 31 11.30 -15.11 13.56
N VAL A 32 10.73 -14.03 13.08
CA VAL A 32 11.49 -12.92 12.47
C VAL A 32 12.46 -12.26 13.45
N ASP A 33 12.10 -12.14 14.73
CA ASP A 33 12.95 -11.60 15.79
C ASP A 33 14.26 -12.38 15.91
N GLY A 34 14.17 -13.70 16.00
CA GLY A 34 15.36 -14.57 16.04
C GLY A 34 16.19 -14.51 14.74
N CYS A 35 15.56 -14.38 13.58
CA CYS A 35 16.27 -14.23 12.30
C CYS A 35 17.07 -12.93 12.26
N ILE A 36 16.46 -11.81 12.69
CA ILE A 36 17.11 -10.50 12.73
C ILE A 36 18.28 -10.50 13.71
N HIS A 37 18.10 -11.04 14.94
CA HIS A 37 19.17 -11.11 15.92
C HIS A 37 20.37 -11.96 15.43
N ARG A 38 20.11 -13.10 14.76
CA ARG A 38 21.19 -13.92 14.18
C ARG A 38 21.92 -13.21 13.05
N ALA A 39 21.19 -12.54 12.15
CA ALA A 39 21.76 -11.85 11.00
C ALA A 39 22.53 -10.57 11.39
N ALA A 40 22.07 -9.87 12.42
CA ALA A 40 22.73 -8.65 12.94
C ALA A 40 23.97 -8.95 13.79
N GLY A 41 24.12 -10.19 14.27
CA GLY A 41 25.22 -10.60 15.14
C GLY A 41 25.06 -10.15 16.61
N PRO A 42 26.00 -10.51 17.47
CA PRO A 42 25.90 -10.40 18.93
C PRO A 42 25.89 -8.94 19.44
N LYS A 43 26.31 -7.99 18.60
CA LYS A 43 26.31 -6.55 18.98
C LYS A 43 24.92 -6.00 19.11
N LEU A 44 23.96 -6.49 18.31
CA LEU A 44 22.56 -6.09 18.39
C LEU A 44 21.98 -6.41 19.78
N LEU A 45 22.18 -7.63 20.26
CA LEU A 45 21.70 -8.04 21.58
C LEU A 45 22.32 -7.18 22.71
N LYS A 46 23.61 -6.84 22.62
CA LYS A 46 24.27 -5.98 23.58
C LYS A 46 23.62 -4.58 23.66
N GLU A 47 23.29 -4.00 22.51
CA GLU A 47 22.57 -2.72 22.47
C GLU A 47 21.13 -2.86 22.99
N CYS A 48 20.40 -3.92 22.62
CA CYS A 48 19.04 -4.18 23.11
C CYS A 48 18.96 -4.28 24.64
N ILE A 49 19.96 -4.88 25.30
CA ILE A 49 20.04 -4.95 26.76
C ILE A 49 20.03 -3.54 27.38
N THR A 50 20.71 -2.56 26.78
CA THR A 50 20.75 -1.17 27.27
C THR A 50 19.45 -0.43 27.13
N LEU A 51 18.52 -0.93 26.32
CA LEU A 51 17.20 -0.33 26.11
C LEU A 51 16.20 -0.68 27.25
N HIS A 52 16.50 -1.64 28.11
CA HIS A 52 15.66 -2.06 29.24
C HIS A 52 14.21 -2.41 28.85
N GLY A 53 14.04 -3.12 27.71
CA GLY A 53 12.75 -3.54 27.21
C GLY A 53 11.94 -2.46 26.53
N CYS A 54 10.71 -2.80 26.10
CA CYS A 54 9.77 -1.89 25.43
C CYS A 54 8.34 -2.32 25.70
N MET A 55 7.45 -1.37 25.90
CA MET A 55 6.02 -1.66 26.15
C MET A 55 5.30 -2.06 24.86
N THR A 56 4.26 -2.88 25.01
CA THR A 56 3.35 -3.24 23.91
C THR A 56 2.68 -1.99 23.33
N GLY A 57 2.69 -1.84 22.03
CA GLY A 57 2.19 -0.66 21.31
C GLY A 57 3.27 0.39 21.05
N SER A 58 4.51 0.16 21.48
CA SER A 58 5.64 1.07 21.30
C SER A 58 6.79 0.44 20.51
N ALA A 59 7.81 1.22 20.18
CA ALA A 59 9.02 0.77 19.51
C ALA A 59 10.27 1.48 20.06
N LYS A 60 11.42 0.85 19.88
CA LYS A 60 12.77 1.41 20.17
C LYS A 60 13.70 1.13 19.01
N VAL A 61 14.75 1.93 18.84
CA VAL A 61 15.67 1.83 17.72
C VAL A 61 17.08 1.46 18.19
N THR A 62 17.74 0.61 17.39
CA THR A 62 19.17 0.27 17.51
C THR A 62 19.87 0.43 16.15
N ARG A 63 21.17 0.25 16.11
CA ARG A 63 21.93 0.12 14.87
C ARG A 63 21.65 -1.23 14.19
N GLY A 64 21.89 -1.30 12.86
CA GLY A 64 21.69 -2.51 12.05
C GLY A 64 22.85 -3.53 12.15
N TYR A 65 24.03 -3.11 12.56
CA TYR A 65 25.27 -3.91 12.69
C TYR A 65 25.63 -4.66 11.39
N ASP A 66 25.55 -6.02 11.39
CA ASP A 66 25.91 -6.83 10.24
C ASP A 66 24.78 -6.94 9.19
N LEU A 67 23.65 -6.27 9.41
CA LEU A 67 22.55 -6.18 8.46
C LEU A 67 22.84 -5.13 7.38
N LEU A 68 22.12 -5.22 6.25
CA LEU A 68 22.23 -4.25 5.14
C LEU A 68 21.54 -2.90 5.42
N CYS A 69 20.91 -2.73 6.57
CA CYS A 69 20.23 -1.52 7.00
C CYS A 69 21.06 -0.74 8.04
N LYS A 70 20.80 0.57 8.14
CA LYS A 70 21.45 1.42 9.17
C LYS A 70 20.85 1.19 10.55
N TYR A 71 19.54 0.93 10.62
CA TYR A 71 18.79 0.84 11.87
C TYR A 71 17.89 -0.38 11.92
N VAL A 72 17.70 -0.91 13.13
CA VAL A 72 16.62 -1.85 13.47
C VAL A 72 15.66 -1.18 14.42
N ILE A 73 14.38 -1.13 14.06
CA ILE A 73 13.32 -0.59 14.89
C ILE A 73 12.57 -1.76 15.52
N HIS A 74 12.71 -1.93 16.83
CA HIS A 74 12.12 -3.03 17.59
C HIS A 74 10.72 -2.65 18.03
N ALA A 75 9.69 -3.06 17.28
CA ALA A 75 8.28 -2.81 17.57
C ALA A 75 7.67 -3.96 18.36
N VAL A 76 7.01 -3.64 19.48
CA VAL A 76 6.36 -4.64 20.35
C VAL A 76 4.87 -4.65 20.09
N GLY A 77 4.43 -5.54 19.21
CA GLY A 77 3.02 -5.71 18.88
C GLY A 77 2.21 -6.43 19.96
N PRO A 78 0.87 -6.30 19.92
CA PRO A 78 -0.01 -7.00 20.85
C PRO A 78 -0.09 -8.49 20.57
N ARG A 79 -0.34 -9.29 21.59
CA ARG A 79 -0.82 -10.67 21.45
C ARG A 79 -2.31 -10.63 21.17
N TRP A 80 -2.74 -11.36 20.17
CA TRP A 80 -4.15 -11.49 19.84
C TRP A 80 -4.88 -12.33 20.88
N LYS A 81 -6.04 -11.86 21.29
CA LYS A 81 -6.99 -12.62 22.10
C LYS A 81 -8.31 -12.79 21.32
N ASP A 82 -9.06 -11.72 21.16
CA ASP A 82 -10.38 -11.72 20.51
C ASP A 82 -10.68 -10.40 19.75
N GLY A 83 -9.77 -9.41 19.83
CA GLY A 83 -9.94 -8.08 19.23
C GLY A 83 -10.67 -7.06 20.09
N MET A 84 -11.06 -7.43 21.34
CA MET A 84 -11.80 -6.55 22.26
C MET A 84 -10.94 -5.92 23.36
N HIS A 85 -9.62 -6.22 23.37
CA HIS A 85 -8.71 -5.77 24.42
C HIS A 85 -7.76 -4.65 23.96
N GLY A 86 -8.15 -3.88 22.96
CA GLY A 86 -7.36 -2.78 22.42
C GLY A 86 -6.16 -3.24 21.57
N GLU A 87 -6.24 -4.45 20.99
CA GLU A 87 -5.16 -5.00 20.16
C GLU A 87 -4.98 -4.19 18.88
N ARG A 88 -6.09 -3.73 18.28
CA ARG A 88 -6.05 -2.92 17.07
C ARG A 88 -5.33 -1.60 17.28
N GLU A 89 -5.69 -0.89 18.35
CA GLU A 89 -5.10 0.40 18.73
C GLU A 89 -3.61 0.27 19.03
N ARG A 90 -3.21 -0.81 19.75
CA ARG A 90 -1.80 -1.09 20.05
C ARG A 90 -1.02 -1.44 18.80
N LEU A 91 -1.63 -2.17 17.83
CA LEU A 91 -0.97 -2.49 16.58
C LEU A 91 -0.79 -1.23 15.72
N ILE A 92 -1.80 -0.36 15.63
CA ILE A 92 -1.70 0.97 14.99
C ILE A 92 -0.57 1.77 15.63
N SER A 93 -0.51 1.81 16.96
CA SER A 93 0.53 2.53 17.71
C SER A 93 1.93 2.02 17.39
N CYS A 94 2.13 0.71 17.22
CA CYS A 94 3.41 0.12 16.78
C CYS A 94 3.86 0.66 15.43
N TYR A 95 2.97 0.69 14.43
CA TYR A 95 3.29 1.23 13.11
C TYR A 95 3.58 2.72 13.18
N LYS A 96 2.74 3.52 13.84
CA LYS A 96 2.92 4.98 13.99
C LYS A 96 4.24 5.32 14.68
N THR A 97 4.55 4.64 15.79
CA THR A 97 5.79 4.86 16.55
C THR A 97 7.02 4.47 15.71
N SER A 98 6.95 3.34 15.00
CA SER A 98 8.06 2.89 14.15
C SER A 98 8.32 3.85 12.99
N LEU A 99 7.28 4.34 12.34
CA LEU A 99 7.39 5.32 11.24
C LEU A 99 7.93 6.66 11.75
N ALA A 100 7.49 7.10 12.93
CA ALA A 100 8.00 8.32 13.56
C ALA A 100 9.50 8.21 13.88
N LEU A 101 9.95 7.08 14.45
CA LEU A 101 11.37 6.82 14.70
C LEU A 101 12.19 6.77 13.41
N ALA A 102 11.67 6.14 12.35
CA ALA A 102 12.33 6.13 11.06
C ALA A 102 12.48 7.54 10.48
N LYS A 103 11.43 8.36 10.55
CA LYS A 103 11.46 9.76 10.13
C LYS A 103 12.47 10.58 10.94
N GLU A 104 12.48 10.43 12.26
CA GLU A 104 13.45 11.09 13.16
C GLU A 104 14.90 10.76 12.80
N ARG A 105 15.16 9.52 12.36
CA ARG A 105 16.48 9.04 11.92
C ARG A 105 16.81 9.40 10.47
N GLY A 106 15.96 10.14 9.77
CA GLY A 106 16.17 10.54 8.39
C GLY A 106 16.12 9.38 7.39
N CYS A 107 15.39 8.29 7.71
CA CYS A 107 15.24 7.16 6.80
C CYS A 107 14.38 7.53 5.60
N ALA A 108 14.87 7.27 4.39
CA ALA A 108 14.13 7.38 3.14
C ALA A 108 13.38 6.08 2.80
N SER A 109 13.77 4.95 3.43
CA SER A 109 13.17 3.64 3.20
C SER A 109 13.09 2.79 4.47
N VAL A 110 11.96 2.10 4.65
CA VAL A 110 11.71 1.22 5.80
C VAL A 110 11.01 -0.07 5.37
N ALA A 111 11.46 -1.21 5.91
CA ALA A 111 10.80 -2.50 5.70
C ALA A 111 10.16 -3.01 7.00
N PHE A 112 8.88 -3.34 6.93
CA PHE A 112 8.09 -3.89 8.03
C PHE A 112 7.80 -5.36 7.81
N PRO A 113 7.91 -6.22 8.84
CA PRO A 113 7.23 -7.51 8.82
C PRO A 113 5.73 -7.28 9.10
N LEU A 114 4.92 -8.30 8.90
CA LEU A 114 3.52 -8.24 9.33
C LEU A 114 3.48 -8.45 10.87
N ILE A 115 3.51 -7.34 11.62
CA ILE A 115 3.62 -7.32 13.08
C ILE A 115 2.47 -8.13 13.70
N SER A 116 2.77 -8.90 14.76
CA SER A 116 1.84 -9.74 15.53
C SER A 116 1.20 -10.92 14.80
N SER A 117 1.35 -11.07 13.49
CA SER A 117 0.67 -12.10 12.69
C SER A 117 1.26 -13.50 12.77
N GLY A 118 2.42 -13.65 13.42
CA GLY A 118 3.09 -14.93 13.66
C GLY A 118 2.67 -15.55 14.99
N ILE A 119 3.64 -15.74 15.91
CA ILE A 119 3.45 -16.37 17.22
C ILE A 119 2.40 -15.65 18.09
N TYR A 120 2.20 -14.34 17.87
CA TYR A 120 1.20 -13.55 18.61
C TYR A 120 -0.23 -13.73 18.11
N GLY A 121 -0.44 -14.47 17.01
CA GLY A 121 -1.73 -14.98 16.56
C GLY A 121 -2.70 -13.94 16.00
N TYR A 122 -2.27 -12.71 15.72
CA TYR A 122 -3.14 -11.70 15.12
C TYR A 122 -3.62 -12.18 13.73
N PRO A 123 -4.92 -12.15 13.38
CA PRO A 123 -5.40 -12.57 12.07
C PRO A 123 -4.71 -11.79 10.95
N LYS A 124 -4.13 -12.51 9.98
CA LYS A 124 -3.23 -11.94 8.97
C LYS A 124 -3.89 -10.88 8.09
N ASP A 125 -5.13 -11.11 7.70
CA ASP A 125 -5.94 -10.16 6.91
C ASP A 125 -6.20 -8.86 7.68
N GLN A 126 -6.57 -8.95 8.95
CA GLN A 126 -6.79 -7.79 9.80
C GLN A 126 -5.49 -7.05 10.09
N ALA A 127 -4.40 -7.78 10.40
CA ALA A 127 -3.08 -7.21 10.62
C ALA A 127 -2.58 -6.45 9.38
N LEU A 128 -2.82 -7.00 8.19
CA LEU A 128 -2.43 -6.38 6.94
C LEU A 128 -3.26 -5.12 6.64
N ARG A 129 -4.56 -5.13 6.89
CA ARG A 129 -5.41 -3.92 6.78
C ARG A 129 -4.91 -2.81 7.69
N VAL A 130 -4.66 -3.11 8.97
CA VAL A 130 -4.11 -2.14 9.93
C VAL A 130 -2.77 -1.59 9.46
N ALA A 131 -1.88 -2.44 8.94
CA ALA A 131 -0.59 -2.01 8.41
C ALA A 131 -0.75 -1.05 7.23
N VAL A 132 -1.54 -1.46 6.22
CA VAL A 132 -1.76 -0.67 5.00
C VAL A 132 -2.42 0.67 5.32
N ASP A 133 -3.50 0.68 6.11
CA ASP A 133 -4.22 1.91 6.47
C ASP A 133 -3.30 2.88 7.20
N THR A 134 -2.58 2.39 8.23
CA THR A 134 -1.71 3.24 9.06
C THR A 134 -0.49 3.78 8.28
N ILE A 135 0.13 2.94 7.45
CA ILE A 135 1.27 3.36 6.63
C ILE A 135 0.81 4.34 5.55
N SER A 136 -0.34 4.09 4.91
CA SER A 136 -0.89 4.99 3.89
C SER A 136 -1.22 6.37 4.48
N GLU A 137 -1.84 6.43 5.66
CA GLU A 137 -2.10 7.68 6.38
C GLU A 137 -0.80 8.47 6.62
N PHE A 138 0.25 7.81 7.09
CA PHE A 138 1.55 8.44 7.32
C PHE A 138 2.18 8.96 6.03
N LEU A 139 2.09 8.21 4.93
CA LEU A 139 2.68 8.55 3.64
C LEU A 139 1.98 9.71 2.93
N LEU A 140 0.75 10.08 3.31
CA LEU A 140 0.09 11.28 2.78
C LEU A 140 0.90 12.56 3.09
N GLU A 141 1.56 12.59 4.26
CA GLU A 141 2.29 13.75 4.75
C GLU A 141 3.81 13.60 4.70
N ASN A 142 4.33 12.40 4.40
CA ASN A 142 5.75 12.11 4.47
C ASN A 142 6.27 11.42 3.22
N ASP A 143 7.46 11.83 2.77
CA ASP A 143 8.17 11.19 1.65
C ASP A 143 9.06 10.06 2.18
N MET A 144 8.57 8.83 2.07
CA MET A 144 9.28 7.62 2.47
C MET A 144 8.84 6.46 1.60
N THR A 145 9.73 5.52 1.29
CA THR A 145 9.38 4.25 0.68
C THR A 145 9.20 3.21 1.77
N VAL A 146 8.02 2.60 1.85
CA VAL A 146 7.71 1.60 2.87
C VAL A 146 7.43 0.25 2.20
N TYR A 147 8.07 -0.79 2.72
CA TYR A 147 7.87 -2.17 2.30
C TYR A 147 7.16 -2.94 3.41
N ILE A 148 6.09 -3.66 3.09
CA ILE A 148 5.54 -4.73 3.94
C ILE A 148 6.12 -6.04 3.43
N VAL A 149 6.99 -6.65 4.22
CA VAL A 149 7.70 -7.87 3.85
C VAL A 149 6.97 -9.06 4.42
N VAL A 150 6.49 -9.93 3.56
CA VAL A 150 5.84 -11.18 3.94
C VAL A 150 6.71 -12.36 3.49
N PHE A 151 6.93 -13.31 4.39
CA PHE A 151 7.71 -14.50 4.09
C PHE A 151 6.83 -15.65 3.59
N ASP A 152 5.66 -15.80 4.19
CA ASP A 152 4.75 -16.91 3.90
C ASP A 152 3.86 -16.59 2.67
N LYS A 153 3.60 -17.66 1.87
CA LYS A 153 2.84 -17.58 0.64
C LYS A 153 1.39 -17.12 0.87
N ASN A 154 0.77 -17.53 1.99
CA ASN A 154 -0.62 -17.17 2.29
C ASN A 154 -0.75 -15.68 2.63
N ALA A 155 0.18 -15.12 3.43
CA ALA A 155 0.18 -13.68 3.72
C ALA A 155 0.43 -12.85 2.45
N TYR A 156 1.27 -13.34 1.53
CA TYR A 156 1.52 -12.70 0.24
C TYR A 156 0.28 -12.75 -0.67
N GLN A 157 -0.44 -13.88 -0.70
CA GLN A 157 -1.68 -14.00 -1.46
C GLN A 157 -2.80 -13.09 -0.91
N ILE A 158 -2.93 -12.97 0.42
CA ILE A 158 -3.85 -12.02 1.05
C ILE A 158 -3.48 -10.59 0.67
N GLY A 159 -2.19 -10.25 0.69
CA GLY A 159 -1.69 -8.95 0.27
C GLY A 159 -2.01 -8.65 -1.19
N ASN A 160 -1.70 -9.58 -2.08
CA ASN A 160 -2.02 -9.46 -3.50
C ASN A 160 -3.53 -9.35 -3.74
N LYS A 161 -4.37 -10.06 -2.98
CA LYS A 161 -5.83 -9.96 -3.10
C LYS A 161 -6.35 -8.59 -2.66
N LEU A 162 -5.82 -8.01 -1.58
CA LEU A 162 -6.18 -6.65 -1.12
C LEU A 162 -5.77 -5.56 -2.11
N PHE A 163 -4.62 -5.73 -2.79
CA PHE A 163 -4.18 -4.82 -3.86
C PHE A 163 -4.74 -5.23 -5.22
N ALA A 164 -4.99 -6.52 -5.45
CA ALA A 164 -5.58 -7.06 -6.67
C ALA A 164 -7.09 -6.76 -6.74
N ASP A 165 -7.79 -6.54 -5.65
CA ASP A 165 -9.19 -6.09 -5.71
C ASP A 165 -9.29 -4.71 -6.40
N ILE A 166 -8.24 -3.86 -6.29
CA ILE A 166 -8.15 -2.62 -7.09
C ILE A 166 -7.63 -2.92 -8.50
N ALA A 167 -6.60 -3.75 -8.64
CA ALA A 167 -6.02 -4.13 -9.93
C ALA A 167 -6.95 -5.06 -10.72
N ALA A 168 -7.62 -6.02 -10.09
CA ALA A 168 -8.56 -6.94 -10.73
C ALA A 168 -9.85 -6.24 -11.16
N TYR A 169 -10.35 -5.27 -10.40
CA TYR A 169 -11.46 -4.44 -10.85
C TYR A 169 -11.11 -3.65 -12.13
N ILE A 170 -9.85 -3.28 -12.28
CA ILE A 170 -9.31 -2.62 -13.48
C ILE A 170 -9.19 -3.63 -14.63
N ASP A 171 -8.60 -4.80 -14.36
CA ASP A 171 -8.33 -5.83 -15.37
C ASP A 171 -9.60 -6.53 -15.85
N ASP A 172 -10.55 -6.84 -14.98
CA ASP A 172 -11.81 -7.52 -15.33
C ASP A 172 -12.70 -6.63 -16.20
N LYS A 173 -12.88 -5.36 -15.86
CA LYS A 173 -13.63 -4.42 -16.73
C LYS A 173 -12.90 -4.10 -18.03
N TYR A 174 -11.58 -4.11 -18.03
CA TYR A 174 -10.78 -3.91 -19.24
C TYR A 174 -10.82 -5.14 -20.13
N VAL A 175 -10.71 -6.34 -19.57
CA VAL A 175 -10.83 -7.62 -20.27
C VAL A 175 -12.23 -7.77 -20.83
N ASP A 176 -13.29 -7.52 -20.07
CA ASP A 176 -14.70 -7.54 -20.53
C ASP A 176 -14.96 -6.55 -21.69
N ALA A 177 -14.27 -5.41 -21.71
CA ALA A 177 -14.39 -4.42 -22.76
C ALA A 177 -13.56 -4.73 -24.03
N HIS A 178 -12.55 -5.63 -23.94
CA HIS A 178 -11.56 -5.85 -25.00
C HIS A 178 -11.35 -7.31 -25.39
N THR A 179 -12.00 -8.28 -24.72
CA THR A 179 -11.90 -9.70 -25.10
C THR A 179 -12.98 -10.02 -26.13
N ASP A 180 -12.58 -10.01 -27.39
CA ASP A 180 -13.37 -10.53 -28.52
C ASP A 180 -13.01 -12.00 -28.75
N ASP A 181 -13.01 -12.82 -27.69
CA ASP A 181 -12.59 -14.21 -27.76
C ASP A 181 -13.79 -15.14 -27.97
N ALA A 182 -13.79 -15.89 -29.06
CA ALA A 182 -14.84 -16.82 -29.48
C ALA A 182 -15.13 -17.88 -28.40
N ALA A 183 -14.17 -18.22 -27.54
CA ALA A 183 -14.32 -19.16 -26.45
C ALA A 183 -15.19 -18.61 -25.30
N GLU A 184 -15.14 -17.31 -25.03
CA GLU A 184 -15.95 -16.64 -24.00
C GLU A 184 -17.41 -16.50 -24.47
N ARG A 185 -17.62 -16.25 -25.77
CA ARG A 185 -18.99 -16.26 -26.38
C ARG A 185 -19.66 -17.61 -26.27
N LEU A 186 -18.92 -18.71 -26.44
CA LEU A 186 -19.45 -20.07 -26.26
C LEU A 186 -19.83 -20.40 -24.81
N ARG A 187 -19.09 -19.87 -23.81
CA ARG A 187 -19.44 -20.02 -22.40
C ARG A 187 -20.71 -19.26 -22.01
N ARG A 188 -20.92 -18.03 -22.56
CA ARG A 188 -22.15 -17.24 -22.31
C ARG A 188 -23.39 -17.87 -22.93
N LEU A 189 -23.26 -18.61 -24.03
CA LEU A 189 -24.36 -19.32 -24.68
C LEU A 189 -24.79 -20.59 -23.94
N SER A 190 -24.04 -21.07 -22.97
CA SER A 190 -24.34 -22.29 -22.19
C SER A 190 -24.90 -22.03 -20.80
N MET A 191 -25.19 -20.79 -20.39
CA MET A 191 -25.86 -20.45 -19.14
C MET A 191 -27.36 -20.18 -19.37
N PRO A 192 -28.26 -20.74 -18.53
CA PRO A 192 -29.71 -20.52 -18.71
C PRO A 192 -30.09 -19.07 -18.38
N GLU A 193 -30.93 -18.50 -19.25
CA GLU A 193 -31.48 -17.15 -19.13
C GLU A 193 -32.23 -16.96 -17.81
N LEU A 194 -31.79 -15.98 -17.01
CA LEU A 194 -32.58 -15.41 -15.92
C LEU A 194 -33.19 -14.09 -16.41
N SER A 195 -34.49 -14.05 -16.34
CA SER A 195 -35.49 -13.08 -16.81
C SER A 195 -35.11 -11.62 -16.74
N GLU A 196 -35.49 -10.93 -17.80
CA GLU A 196 -35.48 -9.47 -18.00
C GLU A 196 -36.18 -8.70 -16.87
N SER A 197 -35.47 -7.78 -16.25
CA SER A 197 -36.05 -6.64 -15.56
C SER A 197 -35.75 -5.36 -16.36
N VAL A 198 -36.85 -4.67 -16.67
CA VAL A 198 -36.97 -3.47 -17.51
C VAL A 198 -36.01 -2.38 -17.05
N PHE A 199 -35.03 -2.03 -17.90
CA PHE A 199 -34.19 -0.86 -17.71
C PHE A 199 -34.87 0.39 -18.26
N TYR A 200 -35.14 1.34 -17.38
CA TYR A 200 -35.56 2.69 -17.70
C TYR A 200 -34.38 3.47 -18.30
N MET A 201 -34.44 3.83 -19.58
CA MET A 201 -33.45 4.68 -20.23
C MET A 201 -33.65 6.15 -19.84
N PRO A 202 -32.67 6.86 -19.30
CA PRO A 202 -32.67 8.29 -19.24
C PRO A 202 -32.45 8.88 -20.65
N LYS A 203 -33.17 9.95 -20.97
CA LYS A 203 -33.13 10.69 -22.24
C LYS A 203 -31.70 11.07 -22.61
N MET A 204 -31.29 10.72 -23.82
CA MET A 204 -30.06 11.16 -24.46
C MET A 204 -29.91 12.66 -24.45
N ALA A 205 -28.80 13.15 -23.93
CA ALA A 205 -28.32 14.50 -24.22
C ALA A 205 -28.00 14.60 -25.72
N THR A 206 -28.37 15.70 -26.34
CA THR A 206 -28.15 15.99 -27.76
C THR A 206 -26.69 15.85 -28.13
N MET A 207 -26.41 15.03 -29.14
CA MET A 207 -25.07 14.92 -29.75
C MET A 207 -24.66 16.25 -30.39
N PRO A 208 -23.36 16.61 -30.35
CA PRO A 208 -22.87 17.80 -31.06
C PRO A 208 -23.08 17.66 -32.58
N ALA A 209 -23.48 18.71 -33.23
CA ALA A 209 -23.95 18.69 -34.59
C ALA A 209 -22.85 18.60 -35.67
N THR A 210 -21.59 18.86 -35.31
CA THR A 210 -20.43 18.80 -36.24
C THR A 210 -19.18 18.21 -35.59
N LEU A 211 -18.31 17.63 -36.45
CA LEU A 211 -16.99 17.06 -36.02
C LEU A 211 -16.10 18.15 -35.39
N ASP A 212 -16.16 19.39 -35.85
CA ASP A 212 -15.39 20.52 -35.33
C ASP A 212 -15.83 20.93 -33.93
N GLU A 213 -17.11 20.84 -33.61
CA GLU A 213 -17.63 21.08 -32.25
C GLU A 213 -17.23 19.97 -31.31
N ALA A 214 -17.17 18.71 -31.77
CA ALA A 214 -16.68 17.58 -30.99
C ALA A 214 -15.17 17.65 -30.76
N LEU A 215 -14.38 18.14 -31.73
CA LEU A 215 -12.95 18.35 -31.61
C LEU A 215 -12.60 19.55 -30.70
N GLY A 216 -13.40 20.63 -30.70
CA GLY A 216 -13.23 21.77 -29.80
C GLY A 216 -13.46 21.45 -28.33
N GLN A 217 -14.14 20.35 -28.01
CA GLN A 217 -14.33 19.86 -26.64
C GLN A 217 -13.19 18.90 -26.16
N MET A 218 -12.25 18.54 -27.04
CA MET A 218 -11.16 17.61 -26.74
C MET A 218 -9.82 18.29 -26.43
N ASP A 219 -9.80 19.60 -26.21
CA ASP A 219 -8.54 20.40 -26.15
C ASP A 219 -7.82 20.39 -24.79
N GLU A 220 -8.37 19.74 -23.76
CA GLU A 220 -7.68 19.63 -22.48
C GLU A 220 -6.84 18.33 -22.42
N SER A 221 -5.53 18.47 -22.27
CA SER A 221 -4.66 17.30 -22.09
C SER A 221 -4.93 16.58 -20.76
N PHE A 222 -4.58 15.29 -20.67
CA PHE A 222 -4.70 14.54 -19.42
C PHE A 222 -4.00 15.27 -18.25
N SER A 223 -2.83 15.83 -18.49
CA SER A 223 -2.05 16.54 -17.47
C SER A 223 -2.78 17.79 -16.97
N GLU A 224 -3.36 18.58 -17.86
CA GLU A 224 -4.14 19.79 -17.51
C GLU A 224 -5.41 19.42 -16.76
N MET A 225 -6.17 18.45 -17.27
CA MET A 225 -7.37 17.94 -16.60
C MET A 225 -7.05 17.43 -15.18
N LEU A 226 -5.96 16.67 -15.03
CA LEU A 226 -5.54 16.13 -13.74
C LEU A 226 -5.23 17.25 -12.75
N LEU A 227 -4.43 18.25 -13.14
CA LEU A 227 -4.06 19.37 -12.28
C LEU A 227 -5.27 20.19 -11.88
N ARG A 228 -6.16 20.49 -12.83
CA ARG A 228 -7.44 21.18 -12.54
C ARG A 228 -8.30 20.41 -11.54
N LYS A 229 -8.39 19.07 -11.68
CA LYS A 229 -9.14 18.23 -10.75
C LYS A 229 -8.52 18.14 -9.36
N ILE A 230 -7.20 18.23 -9.23
CA ILE A 230 -6.49 18.33 -7.96
C ILE A 230 -6.86 19.64 -7.25
N ASP A 231 -6.82 20.76 -8.00
CA ASP A 231 -7.14 22.08 -7.48
C ASP A 231 -8.64 22.18 -7.07
N GLU A 232 -9.55 21.65 -7.89
CA GLU A 232 -11.01 21.59 -7.58
C GLU A 232 -11.29 20.84 -6.27
N ARG A 233 -10.46 19.86 -5.92
CA ARG A 233 -10.59 19.07 -4.66
C ARG A 233 -9.82 19.68 -3.48
N GLY A 234 -9.13 20.80 -3.69
CA GLY A 234 -8.30 21.46 -2.67
C GLY A 234 -7.14 20.59 -2.17
N MET A 235 -6.69 19.65 -2.99
CA MET A 235 -5.58 18.75 -2.67
C MET A 235 -4.27 19.33 -3.17
N THR A 236 -3.18 19.01 -2.47
CA THR A 236 -1.83 19.25 -3.00
C THR A 236 -1.43 18.12 -3.96
N ASP A 237 -0.51 18.41 -4.88
CA ASP A 237 0.09 17.41 -5.76
C ASP A 237 0.58 16.19 -4.99
N ALA A 238 1.25 16.45 -3.84
CA ALA A 238 1.80 15.42 -2.99
C ALA A 238 0.71 14.50 -2.39
N GLN A 239 -0.39 15.07 -1.95
CA GLN A 239 -1.55 14.29 -1.47
C GLN A 239 -2.15 13.45 -2.59
N CYS A 240 -2.30 14.02 -3.79
CA CYS A 240 -2.89 13.33 -4.93
C CYS A 240 -2.05 12.12 -5.36
N TYR A 241 -0.76 12.28 -5.67
CA TYR A 241 0.03 11.15 -6.15
C TYR A 241 0.25 10.08 -5.06
N LYS A 242 0.29 10.48 -3.77
CA LYS A 242 0.37 9.52 -2.66
C LYS A 242 -0.95 8.74 -2.49
N LYS A 243 -2.10 9.42 -2.52
CA LYS A 243 -3.41 8.78 -2.46
C LYS A 243 -3.64 7.85 -3.66
N ALA A 244 -3.16 8.21 -4.84
CA ALA A 244 -3.15 7.39 -6.03
C ALA A 244 -2.10 6.25 -6.00
N ASN A 245 -1.24 6.20 -4.98
CA ASN A 245 -0.09 5.30 -4.90
C ASN A 245 0.82 5.37 -6.14
N ILE A 246 1.03 6.59 -6.65
CA ILE A 246 1.86 6.88 -7.82
C ILE A 246 3.22 7.41 -7.35
N ASP A 247 4.30 6.96 -8.02
CA ASP A 247 5.66 7.46 -7.76
C ASP A 247 5.79 8.95 -8.08
N ARG A 248 6.50 9.70 -7.24
CA ARG A 248 6.74 11.15 -7.42
C ARG A 248 7.37 11.47 -8.78
N LYS A 249 8.31 10.64 -9.27
CA LYS A 249 8.98 10.88 -10.56
C LYS A 249 7.98 10.74 -11.71
N LEU A 250 7.09 9.75 -11.65
CA LEU A 250 6.04 9.56 -12.64
C LEU A 250 5.06 10.75 -12.60
N PHE A 251 4.64 11.20 -11.42
CA PHE A 251 3.78 12.38 -11.30
C PHE A 251 4.46 13.64 -11.84
N SER A 252 5.73 13.88 -11.51
CA SER A 252 6.51 15.01 -12.05
C SER A 252 6.61 14.97 -13.58
N LYS A 253 6.75 13.76 -14.17
CA LYS A 253 6.74 13.59 -15.62
C LYS A 253 5.37 13.94 -16.23
N ILE A 254 4.28 13.49 -15.62
CA ILE A 254 2.91 13.83 -16.05
C ILE A 254 2.70 15.34 -16.00
N ARG A 255 3.13 15.99 -14.92
CA ARG A 255 3.00 17.45 -14.75
C ARG A 255 3.82 18.26 -15.75
N ALA A 256 5.03 17.78 -16.09
CA ALA A 256 5.95 18.50 -16.98
C ALA A 256 5.63 18.32 -18.46
N ASP A 257 4.98 17.22 -18.83
CA ASP A 257 4.71 16.89 -20.22
C ASP A 257 3.20 16.97 -20.51
N ARG A 258 2.80 18.07 -21.18
CA ARG A 258 1.40 18.31 -21.56
C ARG A 258 0.83 17.21 -22.46
N LEU A 259 1.67 16.57 -23.28
CA LEU A 259 1.27 15.51 -24.21
C LEU A 259 1.46 14.11 -23.63
N TYR A 260 1.78 14.00 -22.33
CA TYR A 260 1.98 12.71 -21.68
C TYR A 260 0.72 11.83 -21.78
N LYS A 261 0.91 10.63 -22.29
CA LYS A 261 -0.14 9.61 -22.37
C LYS A 261 0.05 8.61 -21.23
N PRO A 262 -0.71 8.73 -20.12
CA PRO A 262 -0.62 7.79 -19.02
C PRO A 262 -1.14 6.41 -19.42
N SER A 263 -0.64 5.38 -18.74
CA SER A 263 -1.24 4.05 -18.83
C SER A 263 -2.65 4.05 -18.20
N LYS A 264 -3.52 3.16 -18.64
CA LYS A 264 -4.87 3.03 -18.06
C LYS A 264 -4.88 2.83 -16.54
N PRO A 265 -4.02 1.96 -15.95
CA PRO A 265 -3.89 1.86 -14.50
C PRO A 265 -3.56 3.18 -13.81
N THR A 266 -2.70 3.99 -14.42
CA THR A 266 -2.34 5.32 -13.89
C THR A 266 -3.53 6.27 -13.88
N VAL A 267 -4.32 6.30 -14.96
CA VAL A 267 -5.55 7.13 -15.04
C VAL A 267 -6.54 6.72 -13.95
N ILE A 268 -6.81 5.42 -13.82
CA ILE A 268 -7.77 4.90 -12.86
C ILE A 268 -7.32 5.18 -11.42
N ALA A 269 -6.02 5.03 -11.13
CA ALA A 269 -5.47 5.36 -9.82
C ALA A 269 -5.75 6.82 -9.43
N PHE A 270 -5.63 7.75 -10.38
CA PHE A 270 -5.99 9.15 -10.15
C PHE A 270 -7.50 9.38 -10.04
N CYS A 271 -8.32 8.69 -10.84
CA CYS A 271 -9.78 8.76 -10.71
C CYS A 271 -10.24 8.34 -9.31
N ILE A 272 -9.70 7.22 -8.79
CA ILE A 272 -9.99 6.75 -7.43
C ILE A 272 -9.48 7.75 -6.38
N ALA A 273 -8.25 8.23 -6.51
CA ALA A 273 -7.66 9.18 -5.56
C ALA A 273 -8.45 10.49 -5.48
N LEU A 274 -8.98 10.95 -6.61
CA LEU A 274 -9.78 12.16 -6.74
C LEU A 274 -11.28 11.93 -6.57
N GLU A 275 -11.72 10.69 -6.29
CA GLU A 275 -13.13 10.32 -6.11
C GLU A 275 -14.01 10.80 -7.28
N LEU A 276 -13.51 10.63 -8.51
CA LEU A 276 -14.24 10.99 -9.72
C LEU A 276 -15.31 9.93 -10.01
N PRO A 277 -16.49 10.33 -10.53
CA PRO A 277 -17.49 9.36 -10.94
C PRO A 277 -16.96 8.47 -12.06
N SER A 278 -17.31 7.17 -12.00
CA SER A 278 -16.95 6.13 -12.97
C SER A 278 -17.67 6.32 -14.31
#